data_1502bdd3ffc0e6e9f1f171f665ed8519
#
_entry.id   1502bdd3ffc0e6e9f1f171f665ed8519
#
_cell.length_a   1.000
_cell.length_b   1.000
_cell.length_c   1.000
_cell.angle_alpha   90.00
_cell.angle_beta   90.00
_cell.angle_gamma   90.00
#
_symmetry.space_group_name_H-M   'P 1'
#
loop_
_entity.id
_entity.type
_entity.pdbx_description
1 polymer ?
#
loop_
_entity_poly.entity_id
_entity_poly.type
_entity_poly.pdbx_seq_one_letter_code
_entity_poly.pdbx_strand_id
1 'polypeptide(L)'
;MIFLGVLLWIIAGLFLSSLTIVGPNKAKAVLFFGKYLGTIKANGLFITTPLTRKIPVSLKVRNFNSSLLKVNDSDGNPVEISAVVVFRVVDTAKALFDVDYYLDFVEIQSETAIRHIATQYPYDTFNDDDLTLRGNTTEVSEELAEELQERLAMAGVEVIETRLNHLAYATEIANAMLQRQQAKAILSARQTIVEGAVTMTQMALEQIENGQDIQFTDDRKVQLINNLLVSIITDKGTQPVINTGDLSEK
;
A
#
# COMPACT_ATOMS: atom_id res chain seq x y z
N MET A 1 65.59 22.73 26.54
CA MET A 1 64.88 21.50 27.00
C MET A 1 63.37 21.72 27.11
N ILE A 2 62.85 22.73 27.83
CA ILE A 2 61.40 22.99 28.03
C ILE A 2 60.69 23.26 26.71
N PHE A 3 61.24 24.04 25.80
CA PHE A 3 60.64 24.36 24.49
C PHE A 3 60.45 23.14 23.60
N LEU A 4 61.40 22.22 23.59
CA LEU A 4 61.36 20.96 22.85
C LEU A 4 60.23 20.04 23.39
N GLY A 5 60.06 20.01 24.72
CA GLY A 5 59.01 19.26 25.39
C GLY A 5 57.60 19.78 25.03
N VAL A 6 57.44 21.09 25.07
CA VAL A 6 56.16 21.73 24.69
C VAL A 6 55.80 21.45 23.20
N LEU A 7 56.81 21.56 22.31
CA LEU A 7 56.61 21.25 20.87
C LEU A 7 56.17 19.78 20.64
N LEU A 8 56.81 18.82 21.33
CA LEU A 8 56.47 17.42 21.28
C LEU A 8 55.02 17.16 21.76
N TRP A 9 54.63 17.83 22.85
CA TRP A 9 53.21 17.71 23.35
C TRP A 9 52.19 18.26 22.36
N ILE A 10 52.49 19.37 21.69
CA ILE A 10 51.60 19.93 20.65
C ILE A 10 51.49 18.93 19.46
N ILE A 11 52.58 18.38 18.99
CA ILE A 11 52.59 17.39 17.88
C ILE A 11 51.82 16.13 18.28
N ALA A 12 52.01 15.62 19.49
CA ALA A 12 51.28 14.47 20.00
C ALA A 12 49.79 14.75 20.11
N GLY A 13 49.38 15.91 20.55
CA GLY A 13 47.97 16.36 20.61
C GLY A 13 47.33 16.45 19.22
N LEU A 14 48.04 16.99 18.22
CA LEU A 14 47.60 17.03 16.84
C LEU A 14 47.44 15.64 16.26
N PHE A 15 48.37 14.71 16.54
CA PHE A 15 48.30 13.34 16.08
C PHE A 15 47.10 12.59 16.68
N LEU A 16 46.87 12.73 17.98
CA LEU A 16 45.69 12.17 18.66
C LEU A 16 44.37 12.70 18.11
N SER A 17 44.32 13.97 17.75
CA SER A 17 43.11 14.59 17.15
C SER A 17 42.81 14.04 15.74
N SER A 18 43.81 13.51 15.03
CA SER A 18 43.67 12.95 13.68
C SER A 18 43.06 11.54 13.68
N LEU A 19 43.16 10.81 14.79
CA LEU A 19 42.63 9.45 14.90
C LEU A 19 41.11 9.43 14.97
N THR A 20 40.50 8.50 14.21
CA THR A 20 39.05 8.30 14.28
C THR A 20 38.71 6.81 14.08
N ILE A 21 37.81 6.32 14.91
CA ILE A 21 37.27 4.97 14.81
C ILE A 21 35.89 5.06 14.19
N VAL A 22 35.64 4.30 13.12
CA VAL A 22 34.35 4.19 12.45
C VAL A 22 33.81 2.78 12.71
N GLY A 23 32.67 2.69 13.37
CA GLY A 23 32.00 1.41 13.62
C GLY A 23 31.22 0.91 12.42
N PRO A 24 30.79 -0.37 12.43
CA PRO A 24 29.97 -0.95 11.36
C PRO A 24 28.65 -0.20 11.19
N ASN A 25 28.21 -0.05 9.93
CA ASN A 25 27.01 0.68 9.54
C ASN A 25 26.93 2.12 10.09
N LYS A 26 28.09 2.75 10.23
CA LYS A 26 28.23 4.17 10.55
C LYS A 26 29.18 4.82 9.54
N ALA A 27 28.91 6.06 9.24
CA ALA A 27 29.81 6.89 8.49
C ALA A 27 30.21 8.11 9.32
N LYS A 28 31.36 8.73 9.03
CA LYS A 28 31.77 9.98 9.62
C LYS A 28 32.06 11.00 8.52
N ALA A 29 31.27 12.06 8.48
CA ALA A 29 31.55 13.23 7.64
C ALA A 29 32.65 14.04 8.28
N VAL A 30 33.69 14.38 7.53
CA VAL A 30 34.88 15.09 7.97
C VAL A 30 34.82 16.53 7.47
N LEU A 31 34.82 17.49 8.38
CA LEU A 31 34.84 18.91 8.10
C LEU A 31 36.15 19.52 8.59
N PHE A 32 36.78 20.35 7.78
CA PHE A 32 37.95 21.15 8.15
C PHE A 32 37.59 22.61 8.06
N PHE A 33 37.54 23.29 9.20
CA PHE A 33 37.15 24.70 9.31
C PHE A 33 35.89 25.07 8.53
N GLY A 34 34.84 24.21 8.60
CA GLY A 34 33.56 24.41 7.90
C GLY A 34 33.52 23.88 6.48
N LYS A 35 34.69 23.53 5.89
CA LYS A 35 34.70 22.90 4.54
C LYS A 35 34.52 21.38 4.66
N TYR A 36 33.60 20.82 3.93
CA TYR A 36 33.43 19.38 3.80
C TYR A 36 34.56 18.79 2.97
N LEU A 37 35.30 17.82 3.55
CA LEU A 37 36.40 17.12 2.90
C LEU A 37 35.99 15.78 2.31
N GLY A 38 35.01 15.11 2.90
CA GLY A 38 34.54 13.79 2.49
C GLY A 38 33.93 13.01 3.64
N THR A 39 33.49 11.79 3.32
CA THR A 39 32.89 10.87 4.30
C THR A 39 33.63 9.54 4.34
N ILE A 40 33.96 9.08 5.54
CA ILE A 40 34.55 7.77 5.79
C ILE A 40 33.39 6.78 6.03
N LYS A 41 33.14 5.89 5.07
CA LYS A 41 32.10 4.83 5.17
C LYS A 41 32.65 3.48 5.62
N ALA A 42 33.94 3.25 5.39
CA ALA A 42 34.59 2.00 5.80
C ALA A 42 34.73 1.93 7.32
N ASN A 43 34.54 0.75 7.90
CA ASN A 43 34.75 0.51 9.33
C ASN A 43 36.23 0.27 9.63
N GLY A 44 36.66 0.73 10.80
CA GLY A 44 38.05 0.59 11.24
C GLY A 44 38.62 1.83 11.88
N LEU A 45 39.94 1.84 12.07
CA LEU A 45 40.71 2.95 12.55
C LEU A 45 41.30 3.73 11.36
N PHE A 46 41.02 5.03 11.31
CA PHE A 46 41.50 5.93 10.25
C PHE A 46 42.29 7.09 10.83
N ILE A 47 43.26 7.56 10.07
CA ILE A 47 43.96 8.79 10.31
C ILE A 47 43.40 9.84 9.35
N THR A 48 42.88 10.92 9.91
CA THR A 48 42.30 12.04 9.15
C THR A 48 43.18 13.29 9.35
N THR A 49 42.94 14.34 8.58
CA THR A 49 43.57 15.63 8.81
C THR A 49 43.30 16.08 10.24
N PRO A 50 44.36 16.51 10.98
CA PRO A 50 44.16 17.05 12.31
C PRO A 50 43.27 18.30 12.31
N LEU A 51 42.68 18.65 13.45
CA LEU A 51 41.76 19.78 13.62
C LEU A 51 40.45 19.66 12.78
N THR A 52 40.05 18.45 12.39
CA THR A 52 38.80 18.23 11.71
C THR A 52 37.67 17.89 12.69
N ARG A 53 36.48 18.46 12.42
CA ARG A 53 35.23 18.07 13.07
C ARG A 53 34.67 16.83 12.33
N LYS A 54 34.28 15.83 13.11
CA LYS A 54 33.77 14.53 12.57
C LYS A 54 32.34 14.36 13.03
N ILE A 55 31.40 14.33 12.08
CA ILE A 55 29.96 14.19 12.37
C ILE A 55 29.57 12.74 12.05
N PRO A 56 29.11 11.96 13.03
CA PRO A 56 28.69 10.58 12.80
C PRO A 56 27.29 10.55 12.17
N VAL A 57 27.10 9.69 11.16
CA VAL A 57 25.83 9.39 10.52
C VAL A 57 25.59 7.89 10.55
N SER A 58 24.39 7.47 10.87
CA SER A 58 23.99 6.06 10.83
C SER A 58 23.59 5.67 9.42
N LEU A 59 24.18 4.60 8.89
CA LEU A 59 23.82 3.98 7.61
C LEU A 59 22.89 2.77 7.78
N LYS A 60 22.42 2.55 9.01
CA LYS A 60 21.49 1.47 9.31
C LYS A 60 20.14 1.73 8.65
N VAL A 61 19.47 0.65 8.27
CA VAL A 61 18.06 0.70 7.88
C VAL A 61 17.22 1.18 9.05
N ARG A 62 16.28 2.05 8.77
CA ARG A 62 15.34 2.64 9.73
C ARG A 62 13.93 2.52 9.20
N ASN A 63 12.99 2.41 10.12
CA ASN A 63 11.58 2.45 9.83
C ASN A 63 11.01 3.78 10.33
N PHE A 64 10.20 4.40 9.51
CA PHE A 64 9.32 5.50 9.87
C PHE A 64 7.88 5.01 9.80
N ASN A 65 7.12 5.20 10.86
CA ASN A 65 5.67 4.99 10.89
C ASN A 65 5.00 6.35 10.78
N SER A 66 4.21 6.57 9.72
CA SER A 66 3.42 7.79 9.64
C SER A 66 2.37 7.83 10.76
N SER A 67 1.98 9.03 11.14
CA SER A 67 0.76 9.25 11.91
C SER A 67 -0.46 8.74 11.13
N LEU A 68 -1.58 8.53 11.82
CA LEU A 68 -2.84 8.23 11.16
C LEU A 68 -3.35 9.51 10.48
N LEU A 69 -3.37 9.51 9.16
CA LEU A 69 -3.78 10.63 8.33
C LEU A 69 -5.23 10.44 7.90
N LYS A 70 -6.04 11.48 8.12
CA LYS A 70 -7.38 11.56 7.55
C LYS A 70 -7.32 12.33 6.24
N VAL A 71 -7.67 11.68 5.14
CA VAL A 71 -7.60 12.21 3.78
C VAL A 71 -8.84 11.81 3.00
N ASN A 72 -9.10 12.46 1.87
CA ASN A 72 -10.16 12.03 0.96
C ASN A 72 -9.53 11.16 -0.14
N ASP A 73 -10.21 10.08 -0.50
CA ASP A 73 -9.87 9.28 -1.67
C ASP A 73 -10.24 9.99 -2.99
N SER A 74 -10.02 9.35 -4.13
CA SER A 74 -10.37 9.92 -5.45
C SER A 74 -11.86 10.18 -5.62
N ASP A 75 -12.71 9.45 -4.92
CA ASP A 75 -14.17 9.61 -4.91
C ASP A 75 -14.66 10.70 -3.94
N GLY A 76 -13.74 11.28 -3.15
CA GLY A 76 -14.05 12.27 -2.12
C GLY A 76 -14.51 11.68 -0.79
N ASN A 77 -14.38 10.37 -0.58
CA ASN A 77 -14.71 9.74 0.69
C ASN A 77 -13.58 9.95 1.70
N PRO A 78 -13.86 10.34 2.95
CA PRO A 78 -12.84 10.45 3.97
C PRO A 78 -12.36 9.05 4.41
N VAL A 79 -11.06 8.82 4.28
CA VAL A 79 -10.37 7.59 4.69
C VAL A 79 -9.28 7.90 5.71
N GLU A 80 -9.01 6.95 6.59
CA GLU A 80 -7.92 6.98 7.54
C GLU A 80 -6.83 6.04 7.02
N ILE A 81 -5.63 6.59 6.79
CA ILE A 81 -4.51 5.90 6.17
C ILE A 81 -3.23 6.13 6.96
N SER A 82 -2.40 5.12 7.10
CA SER A 82 -1.02 5.23 7.56
C SER A 82 -0.12 4.26 6.81
N ALA A 83 1.17 4.59 6.74
CA ALA A 83 2.15 3.74 6.07
C ALA A 83 3.44 3.64 6.88
N VAL A 84 4.15 2.55 6.66
CA VAL A 84 5.51 2.32 7.13
C VAL A 84 6.45 2.53 5.97
N VAL A 85 7.46 3.38 6.16
CA VAL A 85 8.52 3.65 5.19
C VAL A 85 9.83 3.10 5.73
N VAL A 86 10.44 2.19 5.02
CA VAL A 86 11.74 1.60 5.34
C VAL A 86 12.80 2.28 4.49
N PHE A 87 13.79 2.90 5.11
CA PHE A 87 14.79 3.70 4.43
C PHE A 87 16.18 3.62 5.06
N ARG A 88 17.19 4.07 4.33
CA ARG A 88 18.56 4.25 4.82
C ARG A 88 19.22 5.47 4.21
N VAL A 89 20.23 6.00 4.89
CA VAL A 89 21.05 7.08 4.33
C VAL A 89 22.14 6.48 3.45
N VAL A 90 22.22 6.92 2.20
CA VAL A 90 23.23 6.51 1.20
C VAL A 90 24.22 7.63 0.91
N ASP A 91 23.77 8.88 0.91
CA ASP A 91 24.61 10.06 0.77
C ASP A 91 24.60 10.90 2.06
N THR A 92 25.69 10.76 2.81
CA THR A 92 25.82 11.45 4.11
C THR A 92 26.04 12.94 3.97
N ALA A 93 26.57 13.42 2.84
CA ALA A 93 26.77 14.85 2.63
C ALA A 93 25.42 15.53 2.44
N LYS A 94 24.58 14.97 1.58
CA LYS A 94 23.21 15.48 1.37
C LYS A 94 22.39 15.44 2.66
N ALA A 95 22.44 14.32 3.38
CA ALA A 95 21.68 14.16 4.63
C ALA A 95 22.09 15.14 5.76
N LEU A 96 23.34 15.66 5.72
CA LEU A 96 23.84 16.55 6.76
C LEU A 96 23.84 18.03 6.36
N PHE A 97 23.89 18.35 5.05
CA PHE A 97 24.17 19.71 4.62
C PHE A 97 23.13 20.26 3.65
N ASP A 98 22.37 19.41 2.95
CA ASP A 98 21.34 19.87 2.00
C ASP A 98 19.97 20.01 2.67
N VAL A 99 19.76 19.34 3.82
CA VAL A 99 18.55 19.46 4.65
C VAL A 99 18.93 19.66 6.12
N ASP A 100 18.12 20.37 6.87
CA ASP A 100 18.41 20.63 8.29
C ASP A 100 18.42 19.36 9.13
N TYR A 101 17.28 18.65 9.14
CA TYR A 101 17.09 17.38 9.84
C TYR A 101 16.48 16.37 8.89
N TYR A 102 17.30 15.48 8.35
CA TYR A 102 16.84 14.50 7.35
C TYR A 102 15.72 13.57 7.88
N LEU A 103 15.64 13.34 9.19
CA LEU A 103 14.57 12.53 9.78
C LEU A 103 13.21 13.23 9.70
N ASP A 104 13.16 14.50 10.09
CA ASP A 104 11.96 15.33 10.02
C ASP A 104 11.56 15.55 8.54
N PHE A 105 12.56 15.68 7.67
CA PHE A 105 12.33 15.78 6.23
C PHE A 105 11.68 14.50 5.69
N VAL A 106 12.18 13.30 6.07
CA VAL A 106 11.57 12.01 5.70
C VAL A 106 10.13 11.95 6.20
N GLU A 107 9.87 12.34 7.45
CA GLU A 107 8.53 12.34 8.04
C GLU A 107 7.56 13.21 7.23
N ILE A 108 7.88 14.47 7.01
CA ILE A 108 7.03 15.44 6.29
C ILE A 108 6.78 14.99 4.85
N GLN A 109 7.83 14.53 4.14
CA GLN A 109 7.68 14.08 2.75
C GLN A 109 6.87 12.79 2.68
N SER A 110 7.03 11.88 3.65
CA SER A 110 6.27 10.64 3.70
C SER A 110 4.77 10.90 3.90
N GLU A 111 4.40 11.77 4.84
CA GLU A 111 3.00 12.14 5.06
C GLU A 111 2.39 12.85 3.85
N THR A 112 3.19 13.67 3.16
CA THR A 112 2.76 14.37 1.94
C THR A 112 2.52 13.39 0.79
N ALA A 113 3.42 12.43 0.58
CA ALA A 113 3.29 11.42 -0.47
C ALA A 113 2.11 10.48 -0.19
N ILE A 114 1.92 10.02 1.06
CA ILE A 114 0.77 9.20 1.46
C ILE A 114 -0.54 9.94 1.15
N ARG A 115 -0.62 11.22 1.47
CA ARG A 115 -1.80 12.05 1.16
C ARG A 115 -2.03 12.16 -0.35
N HIS A 116 -0.97 12.34 -1.13
CA HIS A 116 -1.05 12.46 -2.59
C HIS A 116 -1.55 11.14 -3.21
N ILE A 117 -0.95 10.02 -2.88
CA ILE A 117 -1.36 8.69 -3.36
C ILE A 117 -2.82 8.38 -2.97
N ALA A 118 -3.22 8.71 -1.74
CA ALA A 118 -4.59 8.48 -1.31
C ALA A 118 -5.63 9.23 -2.16
N THR A 119 -5.29 10.40 -2.71
CA THR A 119 -6.21 11.16 -3.59
C THR A 119 -6.26 10.64 -5.02
N GLN A 120 -5.34 9.78 -5.44
CA GLN A 120 -5.30 9.24 -6.80
C GLN A 120 -6.18 8.01 -6.97
N TYR A 121 -6.35 7.23 -5.91
CA TYR A 121 -7.05 5.95 -5.94
C TYR A 121 -8.32 5.99 -5.08
N PRO A 122 -9.42 5.34 -5.53
CA PRO A 122 -10.58 5.10 -4.66
C PRO A 122 -10.21 4.06 -3.59
N TYR A 123 -10.88 4.15 -2.44
CA TYR A 123 -10.71 3.14 -1.37
C TYR A 123 -11.13 1.75 -1.85
N ASP A 124 -12.32 1.64 -2.43
CA ASP A 124 -12.84 0.47 -3.12
C ASP A 124 -13.70 0.90 -4.33
N THR A 125 -13.81 0.02 -5.34
CA THR A 125 -14.61 0.28 -6.54
C THR A 125 -15.64 -0.81 -6.77
N PHE A 126 -16.58 -0.53 -7.67
CA PHE A 126 -17.54 -1.51 -8.17
C PHE A 126 -17.02 -2.30 -9.36
N ASN A 127 -15.99 -1.80 -10.05
CA ASN A 127 -15.37 -2.45 -11.20
C ASN A 127 -14.16 -3.25 -10.74
N ASP A 128 -14.09 -4.53 -11.10
CA ASP A 128 -12.98 -5.41 -10.68
C ASP A 128 -11.66 -5.07 -11.39
N ASP A 129 -11.71 -4.26 -12.47
CA ASP A 129 -10.53 -3.87 -13.27
C ASP A 129 -9.84 -2.57 -12.77
N ASP A 130 -10.46 -1.81 -11.87
CA ASP A 130 -9.91 -0.55 -11.40
C ASP A 130 -8.95 -0.76 -10.21
N LEU A 131 -7.80 -0.06 -10.24
CA LEU A 131 -6.87 -0.04 -9.12
C LEU A 131 -7.51 0.68 -7.92
N THR A 132 -7.43 0.04 -6.75
CA THR A 132 -7.97 0.58 -5.50
C THR A 132 -6.97 0.48 -4.37
N LEU A 133 -7.08 1.38 -3.39
CA LEU A 133 -6.22 1.36 -2.19
C LEU A 133 -6.31 0.04 -1.44
N ARG A 134 -7.52 -0.56 -1.38
CA ARG A 134 -7.77 -1.80 -0.64
C ARG A 134 -7.41 -3.05 -1.43
N GLY A 135 -7.73 -3.08 -2.73
CA GLY A 135 -7.54 -4.27 -3.57
C GLY A 135 -6.09 -4.47 -4.02
N ASN A 136 -5.40 -3.37 -4.29
CA ASN A 136 -4.09 -3.34 -4.95
C ASN A 136 -3.03 -2.72 -4.04
N THR A 137 -2.98 -3.15 -2.79
CA THR A 137 -2.06 -2.58 -1.78
C THR A 137 -0.59 -2.70 -2.16
N THR A 138 -0.21 -3.71 -2.94
CA THR A 138 1.17 -3.91 -3.38
C THR A 138 1.57 -2.87 -4.41
N GLU A 139 0.77 -2.71 -5.46
CA GLU A 139 0.99 -1.75 -6.54
C GLU A 139 1.00 -0.31 -6.00
N VAL A 140 0.04 0.02 -5.14
CA VAL A 140 -0.03 1.34 -4.48
C VAL A 140 1.19 1.58 -3.57
N SER A 141 1.68 0.54 -2.89
CA SER A 141 2.89 0.64 -2.06
C SER A 141 4.15 0.85 -2.91
N GLU A 142 4.27 0.18 -4.04
CA GLU A 142 5.38 0.36 -4.98
C GLU A 142 5.39 1.78 -5.54
N GLU A 143 4.27 2.31 -5.98
CA GLU A 143 4.15 3.69 -6.47
C GLU A 143 4.47 4.72 -5.37
N LEU A 144 4.01 4.47 -4.14
CA LEU A 144 4.38 5.30 -2.99
C LEU A 144 5.90 5.27 -2.75
N ALA A 145 6.56 4.12 -2.94
CA ALA A 145 8.01 4.02 -2.80
C ALA A 145 8.75 4.80 -3.87
N GLU A 146 8.29 4.77 -5.12
CA GLU A 146 8.86 5.51 -6.23
C GLU A 146 8.72 7.03 -6.01
N GLU A 147 7.51 7.50 -5.68
CA GLU A 147 7.28 8.92 -5.40
C GLU A 147 8.13 9.42 -4.22
N LEU A 148 8.23 8.62 -3.16
CA LEU A 148 9.07 8.94 -2.01
C LEU A 148 10.55 8.94 -2.38
N GLN A 149 11.01 8.01 -3.21
CA GLN A 149 12.40 7.97 -3.66
C GLN A 149 12.81 9.24 -4.41
N GLU A 150 11.95 9.74 -5.29
CA GLU A 150 12.19 11.01 -5.99
C GLU A 150 12.34 12.19 -5.02
N ARG A 151 11.44 12.29 -4.06
CA ARG A 151 11.44 13.38 -3.06
C ARG A 151 12.61 13.29 -2.09
N LEU A 152 12.96 12.08 -1.64
CA LEU A 152 14.00 11.86 -0.62
C LEU A 152 15.41 11.79 -1.21
N ALA A 153 15.57 11.70 -2.53
CA ALA A 153 16.87 11.70 -3.19
C ALA A 153 17.69 12.97 -2.90
N MET A 154 17.03 14.11 -2.72
CA MET A 154 17.72 15.38 -2.35
C MET A 154 18.31 15.32 -0.93
N ALA A 155 17.71 14.58 -0.03
CA ALA A 155 18.24 14.36 1.32
C ALA A 155 19.24 13.20 1.41
N GLY A 156 19.64 12.60 0.27
CA GLY A 156 20.58 11.48 0.26
C GLY A 156 20.06 10.21 0.93
N VAL A 157 18.74 10.03 0.95
CA VAL A 157 18.02 8.88 1.52
C VAL A 157 17.55 7.97 0.40
N GLU A 158 17.71 6.67 0.62
CA GLU A 158 17.17 5.61 -0.24
C GLU A 158 15.99 4.96 0.45
N VAL A 159 14.86 4.90 -0.24
CA VAL A 159 13.68 4.15 0.17
C VAL A 159 13.86 2.69 -0.24
N ILE A 160 13.74 1.78 0.70
CA ILE A 160 13.89 0.33 0.45
C ILE A 160 12.54 -0.28 0.11
N GLU A 161 11.54 0.02 0.92
CA GLU A 161 10.16 -0.41 0.72
C GLU A 161 9.19 0.54 1.46
N THR A 162 7.96 0.55 0.99
CA THR A 162 6.84 1.15 1.71
C THR A 162 5.73 0.13 1.87
N ARG A 163 4.92 0.26 2.92
CA ARG A 163 3.73 -0.57 3.13
C ARG A 163 2.64 0.24 3.79
N LEU A 164 1.44 0.12 3.26
CA LEU A 164 0.26 0.62 3.94
C LEU A 164 0.01 -0.21 5.20
N ASN A 165 -0.03 0.44 6.36
CA ASN A 165 -0.19 -0.22 7.66
C ASN A 165 -1.64 -0.16 8.16
N HIS A 166 -2.31 0.97 7.98
CA HIS A 166 -3.70 1.18 8.31
C HIS A 166 -4.43 1.79 7.12
N LEU A 167 -5.58 1.24 6.80
CA LEU A 167 -6.46 1.74 5.75
C LEU A 167 -7.91 1.40 6.09
N ALA A 168 -8.71 2.41 6.39
CA ALA A 168 -10.11 2.27 6.74
C ALA A 168 -10.90 3.50 6.32
N TYR A 169 -12.21 3.36 6.15
CA TYR A 169 -13.07 4.53 6.07
C TYR A 169 -13.07 5.28 7.40
N ALA A 170 -13.10 6.61 7.33
CA ALA A 170 -13.25 7.41 8.52
C ALA A 170 -14.56 7.07 9.25
N THR A 171 -14.53 7.15 10.57
CA THR A 171 -15.63 6.71 11.44
C THR A 171 -16.97 7.35 11.10
N GLU A 172 -16.95 8.56 10.56
CA GLU A 172 -18.17 9.32 10.22
C GLU A 172 -18.97 8.65 9.10
N ILE A 173 -18.31 7.97 8.16
CA ILE A 173 -18.97 7.34 7.00
C ILE A 173 -18.93 5.82 7.05
N ALA A 174 -18.23 5.22 8.01
CA ALA A 174 -18.01 3.78 8.06
C ALA A 174 -19.33 2.99 8.02
N ASN A 175 -20.36 3.42 8.77
CA ASN A 175 -21.67 2.76 8.78
C ASN A 175 -22.39 2.87 7.42
N ALA A 176 -22.34 4.03 6.78
CA ALA A 176 -22.98 4.23 5.47
C ALA A 176 -22.28 3.37 4.39
N MET A 177 -20.94 3.29 4.44
CA MET A 177 -20.17 2.47 3.51
C MET A 177 -20.36 0.98 3.75
N LEU A 178 -20.52 0.54 5.01
CA LEU A 178 -20.88 -0.84 5.33
C LEU A 178 -22.25 -1.21 4.73
N GLN A 179 -23.26 -0.34 4.86
CA GLN A 179 -24.58 -0.55 4.26
C GLN A 179 -24.50 -0.63 2.73
N ARG A 180 -23.69 0.25 2.10
CA ARG A 180 -23.42 0.23 0.66
C ARG A 180 -22.79 -1.09 0.22
N GLN A 181 -21.77 -1.57 0.94
CA GLN A 181 -21.12 -2.85 0.67
C GLN A 181 -22.09 -4.04 0.83
N GLN A 182 -22.92 -4.03 1.88
CA GLN A 182 -23.95 -5.06 2.08
C GLN A 182 -24.99 -5.06 0.95
N ALA A 183 -25.46 -3.89 0.53
CA ALA A 183 -26.41 -3.78 -0.58
C ALA A 183 -25.79 -4.32 -1.89
N LYS A 184 -24.52 -3.98 -2.17
CA LYS A 184 -23.78 -4.52 -3.33
C LYS A 184 -23.67 -6.03 -3.26
N ALA A 185 -23.28 -6.59 -2.11
CA ALA A 185 -23.14 -8.03 -1.93
C ALA A 185 -24.48 -8.77 -2.15
N ILE A 186 -25.59 -8.21 -1.66
CA ILE A 186 -26.94 -8.76 -1.89
C ILE A 186 -27.31 -8.72 -3.37
N LEU A 187 -27.05 -7.61 -4.07
CA LEU A 187 -27.33 -7.50 -5.51
C LEU A 187 -26.49 -8.48 -6.32
N SER A 188 -25.19 -8.56 -6.07
CA SER A 188 -24.29 -9.51 -6.74
C SER A 188 -24.71 -10.96 -6.49
N ALA A 189 -25.05 -11.32 -5.25
CA ALA A 189 -25.56 -12.65 -4.92
C ALA A 189 -26.85 -12.97 -5.67
N ARG A 190 -27.79 -12.02 -5.73
CA ARG A 190 -29.05 -12.20 -6.48
C ARG A 190 -28.81 -12.35 -7.97
N GLN A 191 -27.91 -11.56 -8.55
CA GLN A 191 -27.54 -11.69 -9.96
C GLN A 191 -26.97 -13.08 -10.25
N THR A 192 -26.05 -13.56 -9.46
CA THR A 192 -25.47 -14.90 -9.58
C THR A 192 -26.53 -15.99 -9.47
N ILE A 193 -27.48 -15.85 -8.54
CA ILE A 193 -28.60 -16.80 -8.40
C ILE A 193 -29.47 -16.81 -9.68
N VAL A 194 -29.81 -15.64 -10.22
CA VAL A 194 -30.63 -15.53 -11.43
C VAL A 194 -29.89 -16.12 -12.64
N GLU A 195 -28.64 -15.78 -12.85
CA GLU A 195 -27.81 -16.31 -13.93
C GLU A 195 -27.66 -17.84 -13.81
N GLY A 196 -27.41 -18.33 -12.59
CA GLY A 196 -27.38 -19.77 -12.31
C GLY A 196 -28.72 -20.46 -12.61
N ALA A 197 -29.83 -19.86 -12.19
CA ALA A 197 -31.19 -20.40 -12.46
C ALA A 197 -31.48 -20.48 -13.96
N VAL A 198 -31.14 -19.45 -14.73
CA VAL A 198 -31.29 -19.44 -16.20
C VAL A 198 -30.45 -20.54 -16.83
N THR A 199 -29.18 -20.65 -16.47
CA THR A 199 -28.25 -21.64 -16.97
C THR A 199 -28.72 -23.08 -16.65
N MET A 200 -29.13 -23.33 -15.40
CA MET A 200 -29.65 -24.63 -14.97
C MET A 200 -30.93 -24.98 -15.70
N THR A 201 -31.83 -24.04 -15.94
CA THR A 201 -33.09 -24.25 -16.68
C THR A 201 -32.82 -24.59 -18.14
N GLN A 202 -31.85 -23.90 -18.78
CA GLN A 202 -31.45 -24.21 -20.15
C GLN A 202 -30.86 -25.62 -20.26
N MET A 203 -29.92 -25.97 -19.34
CA MET A 203 -29.33 -27.31 -19.32
C MET A 203 -30.39 -28.40 -19.08
N ALA A 204 -31.36 -28.18 -18.19
CA ALA A 204 -32.44 -29.13 -17.94
C ALA A 204 -33.31 -29.36 -19.18
N LEU A 205 -33.65 -28.28 -19.92
CA LEU A 205 -34.39 -28.36 -21.17
C LEU A 205 -33.62 -29.15 -22.24
N GLU A 206 -32.36 -28.85 -22.46
CA GLU A 206 -31.49 -29.54 -23.40
C GLU A 206 -31.37 -31.05 -23.09
N GLN A 207 -31.23 -31.40 -21.81
CA GLN A 207 -31.16 -32.81 -21.39
C GLN A 207 -32.45 -33.55 -21.60
N ILE A 208 -33.61 -32.93 -21.40
CA ILE A 208 -34.93 -33.55 -21.65
C ILE A 208 -35.16 -33.71 -23.15
N GLU A 209 -34.81 -32.70 -23.96
CA GLU A 209 -34.96 -32.80 -25.44
C GLU A 209 -34.04 -33.83 -26.08
N ASN A 210 -32.79 -33.94 -25.59
CA ASN A 210 -31.80 -34.89 -26.10
C ASN A 210 -31.99 -36.34 -25.58
N GLY A 211 -32.66 -36.51 -24.45
CA GLY A 211 -32.77 -37.81 -23.75
C GLY A 211 -34.06 -38.60 -24.04
N GLN A 212 -35.08 -37.98 -24.55
CA GLN A 212 -36.39 -38.63 -24.87
C GLN A 212 -36.97 -37.95 -26.10
N ASP A 213 -37.66 -38.74 -26.95
CA ASP A 213 -38.40 -38.29 -28.15
C ASP A 213 -39.66 -37.45 -27.80
N ILE A 214 -39.52 -36.57 -26.78
CA ILE A 214 -40.60 -35.72 -26.31
C ILE A 214 -40.44 -34.34 -26.94
N GLN A 215 -41.21 -34.04 -27.96
CA GLN A 215 -41.32 -32.69 -28.50
C GLN A 215 -42.33 -31.90 -27.68
N PHE A 216 -41.79 -30.90 -26.89
CA PHE A 216 -42.65 -29.96 -26.22
C PHE A 216 -43.16 -28.89 -27.19
N THR A 217 -44.45 -28.56 -27.09
CA THR A 217 -44.97 -27.32 -27.71
C THR A 217 -44.36 -26.12 -27.06
N ASP A 218 -44.19 -25.01 -27.80
CA ASP A 218 -43.56 -23.79 -27.32
C ASP A 218 -44.23 -23.23 -26.02
N ASP A 219 -45.55 -23.34 -25.90
CA ASP A 219 -46.29 -22.93 -24.69
C ASP A 219 -45.90 -23.77 -23.46
N ARG A 220 -45.70 -25.06 -23.64
CA ARG A 220 -45.26 -25.95 -22.55
C ARG A 220 -43.82 -25.72 -22.14
N LYS A 221 -42.94 -25.38 -23.08
CA LYS A 221 -41.55 -24.96 -22.77
C LYS A 221 -41.55 -23.73 -21.91
N VAL A 222 -42.33 -22.70 -22.29
CA VAL A 222 -42.43 -21.45 -21.53
C VAL A 222 -42.96 -21.68 -20.11
N GLN A 223 -44.00 -22.57 -19.96
CA GLN A 223 -44.52 -22.89 -18.63
C GLN A 223 -43.50 -23.66 -17.78
N LEU A 224 -42.74 -24.60 -18.36
CA LEU A 224 -41.71 -25.34 -17.66
C LEU A 224 -40.55 -24.43 -17.20
N ILE A 225 -40.10 -23.55 -18.10
CA ILE A 225 -39.08 -22.53 -17.79
C ILE A 225 -39.53 -21.65 -16.63
N ASN A 226 -40.75 -21.13 -16.69
CA ASN A 226 -41.28 -20.25 -15.63
C ASN A 226 -41.39 -21.00 -14.29
N ASN A 227 -41.88 -22.21 -14.28
CA ASN A 227 -41.98 -23.04 -13.07
C ASN A 227 -40.60 -23.37 -12.47
N LEU A 228 -39.61 -23.70 -13.29
CA LEU A 228 -38.23 -23.97 -12.83
C LEU A 228 -37.56 -22.69 -12.28
N LEU A 229 -37.68 -21.58 -13.01
CA LEU A 229 -37.12 -20.29 -12.54
C LEU A 229 -37.72 -19.86 -11.20
N VAL A 230 -39.08 -19.94 -11.09
CA VAL A 230 -39.75 -19.60 -9.81
C VAL A 230 -39.29 -20.55 -8.70
N SER A 231 -39.15 -21.85 -8.98
CA SER A 231 -38.74 -22.84 -7.97
C SER A 231 -37.30 -22.62 -7.51
N ILE A 232 -36.38 -22.18 -8.39
CA ILE A 232 -34.97 -21.99 -8.08
C ILE A 232 -34.75 -20.61 -7.41
N ILE A 233 -35.42 -19.56 -7.90
CA ILE A 233 -35.20 -18.17 -7.43
C ILE A 233 -35.96 -17.88 -6.13
N THR A 234 -37.06 -18.61 -5.85
CA THR A 234 -37.89 -18.35 -4.68
C THR A 234 -37.21 -18.88 -3.39
N ASP A 235 -36.97 -17.97 -2.46
CA ASP A 235 -36.40 -18.28 -1.16
C ASP A 235 -37.41 -19.13 -0.32
N LYS A 236 -36.96 -19.93 0.61
CA LYS A 236 -37.62 -20.97 1.39
C LYS A 236 -38.93 -20.60 2.16
N GLY A 237 -39.70 -19.64 1.70
CA GLY A 237 -40.94 -19.19 2.35
C GLY A 237 -42.20 -19.22 1.52
N THR A 238 -42.11 -19.40 0.20
CA THR A 238 -43.27 -19.39 -0.69
C THR A 238 -43.47 -20.78 -1.26
N GLN A 239 -44.64 -21.39 -1.02
CA GLN A 239 -45.07 -22.61 -1.73
C GLN A 239 -45.48 -22.18 -3.14
N PRO A 240 -44.77 -22.60 -4.21
CA PRO A 240 -45.21 -22.30 -5.56
C PRO A 240 -46.51 -23.07 -5.86
N VAL A 241 -47.56 -22.34 -6.15
CA VAL A 241 -48.79 -23.00 -6.70
C VAL A 241 -48.55 -23.25 -8.19
N ILE A 242 -48.18 -24.49 -8.50
CA ILE A 242 -47.98 -24.93 -9.90
C ILE A 242 -49.35 -25.17 -10.46
N ASN A 243 -49.77 -24.33 -11.40
CA ASN A 243 -51.00 -24.57 -12.17
C ASN A 243 -50.73 -25.63 -13.25
N THR A 244 -50.97 -26.88 -12.94
CA THR A 244 -50.99 -27.99 -13.90
C THR A 244 -52.27 -27.85 -14.71
N GLY A 245 -52.27 -26.99 -15.73
CA GLY A 245 -53.42 -26.81 -16.61
C GLY A 245 -54.08 -28.14 -16.98
N ASP A 246 -55.37 -28.11 -16.88
CA ASP A 246 -56.31 -29.26 -17.05
C ASP A 246 -55.97 -30.10 -18.27
N LEU A 247 -55.61 -31.37 -18.04
CA LEU A 247 -55.35 -32.36 -19.08
C LEU A 247 -56.63 -33.01 -19.59
N SER A 248 -57.75 -32.31 -19.52
CA SER A 248 -59.00 -32.79 -20.04
C SER A 248 -59.47 -31.89 -21.19
N GLU A 249 -59.05 -32.23 -22.43
CA GLU A 249 -59.99 -32.23 -23.57
C GLU A 249 -59.30 -32.80 -24.81
N LYS A 250 -59.81 -34.02 -25.11
CA LYS A 250 -60.00 -34.77 -26.37
C LYS A 250 -58.79 -34.87 -27.33
#